data_44d12d5ce1a9e291d9192e4b99f47c62
#
_entry.id   44d12d5ce1a9e291d9192e4b99f47c62
#
_cell.length_a   1.000
_cell.length_b   1.000
_cell.length_c   1.000
_cell.angle_alpha   90.00
_cell.angle_beta   90.00
_cell.angle_gamma   90.00
#
_symmetry.space_group_name_H-M   'P 1'
#
loop_
_entity.id
_entity.type
_entity.pdbx_description
1 polymer ?
#
loop_
_entity_poly.entity_id
_entity_poly.type
_entity_poly.pdbx_seq_one_letter_code
_entity_poly.pdbx_strand_id
1 'polypeptide(L)'
;VGDSRCPIVDTWWQTETGGIMITPLPGATDLKPGSATRPFFGCQPQIVDADGNPLDGAGEGNLCILDSWPGQMRTLYGDHDRFIQAYFKTYPGKYFTGDGCRRDADGYYWITGRVDDVINVSGHRMGTAEVESALVAHDAVSEAAVVGFPHDIKGQGIYAYVTLMAGKEASPELRKELVQWVRKEIGPIASPDAIQFAPGLPKTRSGKIMRRILRKIAENDFGSLGDTSTLADPSVVDDLVKNRAGS
;
A
#
# COMPACT_ATOMS: atom_id res chain seq x y z
N VAL A 1 -6.89 -18.52 13.10
CA VAL A 1 -6.70 -19.40 11.94
C VAL A 1 -5.75 -20.51 12.37
N GLY A 2 -6.06 -21.79 11.99
CA GLY A 2 -5.20 -22.95 12.26
C GLY A 2 -5.07 -23.34 13.73
N ASP A 3 -5.91 -22.84 14.65
CA ASP A 3 -5.89 -23.15 16.09
C ASP A 3 -4.51 -23.03 16.72
N SER A 4 -3.75 -22.01 16.37
CA SER A 4 -2.36 -21.76 16.76
C SER A 4 -1.37 -22.87 16.35
N ARG A 5 -1.76 -23.76 15.42
CA ARG A 5 -0.88 -24.83 14.92
C ARG A 5 -0.10 -24.46 13.66
N CYS A 6 -0.54 -23.42 12.96
CA CYS A 6 0.08 -22.95 11.72
C CYS A 6 0.76 -21.60 11.95
N PRO A 7 2.02 -21.42 11.55
CA PRO A 7 2.65 -20.11 11.57
C PRO A 7 1.99 -19.18 10.54
N ILE A 8 1.89 -17.89 10.86
CA ILE A 8 1.57 -16.86 9.88
C ILE A 8 2.90 -16.44 9.26
N VAL A 9 3.06 -16.74 7.97
CA VAL A 9 4.29 -16.46 7.22
C VAL A 9 4.06 -15.19 6.39
N ASP A 10 4.32 -14.03 7.00
CA ASP A 10 4.28 -12.76 6.30
C ASP A 10 5.45 -12.69 5.33
N THR A 11 5.18 -12.46 4.05
CA THR A 11 6.17 -12.63 2.99
C THR A 11 6.13 -11.44 2.03
N TRP A 12 7.29 -10.85 1.76
CA TRP A 12 7.40 -9.81 0.76
C TRP A 12 8.06 -10.32 -0.53
N TRP A 13 7.43 -10.00 -1.64
CA TRP A 13 7.88 -10.26 -2.99
C TRP A 13 7.15 -9.35 -3.99
N GLN A 14 7.63 -9.31 -5.21
CA GLN A 14 6.98 -8.63 -6.33
C GLN A 14 6.91 -9.57 -7.53
N THR A 15 6.03 -9.30 -8.50
CA THR A 15 6.04 -10.00 -9.79
C THR A 15 7.42 -9.95 -10.42
N GLU A 16 8.07 -8.82 -10.32
CA GLU A 16 9.38 -8.48 -10.86
C GLU A 16 10.52 -9.23 -10.16
N THR A 17 10.33 -9.68 -8.95
CA THR A 17 11.35 -10.44 -8.21
C THR A 17 11.37 -11.93 -8.60
N GLY A 18 10.29 -12.42 -9.22
CA GLY A 18 10.18 -13.81 -9.65
C GLY A 18 10.16 -14.83 -8.51
N GLY A 19 10.18 -14.39 -7.27
CA GLY A 19 10.17 -15.22 -6.08
C GLY A 19 10.25 -14.40 -4.80
N ILE A 20 10.26 -15.10 -3.67
CA ILE A 20 10.29 -14.54 -2.32
C ILE A 20 11.63 -13.86 -2.05
N MET A 21 11.59 -12.68 -1.46
CA MET A 21 12.77 -11.87 -1.13
C MET A 21 12.99 -11.71 0.38
N ILE A 22 11.90 -11.53 1.16
CA ILE A 22 11.94 -11.38 2.61
C ILE A 22 10.83 -12.25 3.19
N THR A 23 11.15 -13.16 4.11
CA THR A 23 10.18 -14.11 4.67
C THR A 23 10.73 -14.80 5.92
N PRO A 24 9.90 -15.15 6.92
CA PRO A 24 10.32 -16.05 7.99
C PRO A 24 10.47 -17.48 7.48
N LEU A 25 11.36 -18.21 8.12
CA LEU A 25 11.49 -19.65 7.95
C LEU A 25 10.78 -20.34 9.13
N PRO A 26 9.61 -21.00 8.92
CA PRO A 26 8.87 -21.67 9.98
C PRO A 26 9.76 -22.64 10.78
N GLY A 27 9.71 -22.52 12.12
CA GLY A 27 10.53 -23.31 13.02
C GLY A 27 11.97 -22.82 13.22
N ALA A 28 12.42 -21.82 12.43
CA ALA A 28 13.78 -21.27 12.55
C ALA A 28 13.80 -19.75 12.78
N THR A 29 12.72 -19.04 12.47
CA THR A 29 12.62 -17.59 12.65
C THR A 29 11.48 -17.26 13.61
N ASP A 30 11.77 -16.52 14.68
CA ASP A 30 10.74 -15.97 15.55
C ASP A 30 9.89 -14.95 14.77
N LEU A 31 8.57 -15.03 14.95
CA LEU A 31 7.64 -14.16 14.22
C LEU A 31 7.38 -12.87 15.00
N LYS A 32 7.35 -11.75 14.28
CA LYS A 32 6.84 -10.47 14.78
C LYS A 32 5.62 -10.06 13.95
N PRO A 33 4.50 -9.68 14.55
CA PRO A 33 3.29 -9.32 13.81
C PRO A 33 3.54 -8.28 12.71
N GLY A 34 3.02 -8.54 11.50
CA GLY A 34 3.15 -7.66 10.33
C GLY A 34 4.55 -7.56 9.73
N SER A 35 5.54 -8.29 10.27
CA SER A 35 6.90 -8.29 9.74
C SER A 35 7.11 -9.41 8.73
N ALA A 36 7.64 -9.07 7.55
CA ALA A 36 8.18 -10.04 6.61
C ALA A 36 9.47 -10.71 7.12
N THR A 37 9.95 -10.30 8.28
CA THR A 37 11.08 -10.79 9.05
C THR A 37 12.45 -10.54 8.40
N ARG A 38 13.11 -11.55 7.87
CA ARG A 38 14.51 -11.48 7.42
C ARG A 38 14.65 -11.75 5.92
N PRO A 39 15.73 -11.25 5.31
CA PRO A 39 16.03 -11.55 3.91
C PRO A 39 16.09 -13.07 3.65
N PHE A 40 15.49 -13.48 2.54
CA PHE A 40 15.64 -14.84 2.05
C PHE A 40 17.07 -15.06 1.54
N PHE A 41 17.49 -16.32 1.42
CA PHE A 41 18.85 -16.68 1.05
C PHE A 41 19.30 -16.03 -0.27
N GLY A 42 20.46 -15.38 -0.24
CA GLY A 42 21.03 -14.68 -1.40
C GLY A 42 20.43 -13.31 -1.70
N CYS A 43 19.34 -12.91 -1.02
CA CYS A 43 18.75 -11.58 -1.18
C CYS A 43 19.46 -10.54 -0.30
N GLN A 44 19.76 -9.37 -0.84
CA GLN A 44 20.47 -8.31 -0.15
C GLN A 44 19.63 -7.01 -0.11
N PRO A 45 18.55 -6.95 0.70
CA PRO A 45 17.77 -5.73 0.85
C PRO A 45 18.58 -4.66 1.60
N GLN A 46 18.45 -3.43 1.12
CA GLN A 46 19.01 -2.26 1.74
C GLN A 46 17.93 -1.18 1.87
N ILE A 47 17.82 -0.56 3.03
CA ILE A 47 17.00 0.63 3.21
C ILE A 47 17.88 1.85 2.91
N VAL A 48 17.35 2.77 2.12
CA VAL A 48 18.03 4.02 1.76
C VAL A 48 17.15 5.24 2.09
N ASP A 49 17.77 6.37 2.35
CA ASP A 49 17.07 7.65 2.47
C ASP A 49 16.60 8.18 1.09
N ALA A 50 16.03 9.37 1.05
CA ALA A 50 15.53 9.98 -0.19
C ALA A 50 16.65 10.26 -1.22
N ASP A 51 17.88 10.45 -0.76
CA ASP A 51 19.06 10.72 -1.59
C ASP A 51 19.77 9.44 -2.03
N GLY A 52 19.34 8.27 -1.55
CA GLY A 52 19.90 6.96 -1.87
C GLY A 52 21.04 6.52 -0.96
N ASN A 53 21.31 7.24 0.15
CA ASN A 53 22.31 6.85 1.12
C ASN A 53 21.80 5.67 1.97
N PRO A 54 22.65 4.66 2.21
CA PRO A 54 22.28 3.53 3.06
C PRO A 54 21.95 3.96 4.49
N LEU A 55 20.89 3.38 5.04
CA LEU A 55 20.55 3.48 6.45
C LEU A 55 20.98 2.18 7.16
N ASP A 56 22.00 2.29 8.01
CA ASP A 56 22.51 1.18 8.80
C ASP A 56 21.71 0.99 10.10
N GLY A 57 21.58 -0.28 10.56
CA GLY A 57 20.84 -0.60 11.77
C GLY A 57 19.32 -0.40 11.65
N ALA A 58 18.68 0.03 12.75
CA ALA A 58 17.26 0.34 12.76
C ALA A 58 16.97 1.64 12.01
N GLY A 59 15.90 1.66 11.21
CA GLY A 59 15.54 2.85 10.43
C GLY A 59 14.40 2.58 9.45
N GLU A 60 13.92 3.65 8.83
CA GLU A 60 12.86 3.62 7.84
C GLU A 60 13.27 4.43 6.60
N GLY A 61 12.94 3.92 5.42
CA GLY A 61 13.26 4.56 4.15
C GLY A 61 12.74 3.76 2.96
N ASN A 62 13.38 3.94 1.81
CA ASN A 62 13.04 3.24 0.58
C ASN A 62 13.76 1.90 0.50
N LEU A 63 13.02 0.85 0.13
CA LEU A 63 13.59 -0.49 -0.03
C LEU A 63 14.26 -0.64 -1.39
N CYS A 64 15.52 -1.02 -1.37
CA CYS A 64 16.30 -1.40 -2.54
C CYS A 64 16.87 -2.82 -2.38
N ILE A 65 17.23 -3.46 -3.48
CA ILE A 65 18.01 -4.70 -3.50
C ILE A 65 19.36 -4.41 -4.15
N LEU A 66 20.46 -4.80 -3.47
CA LEU A 66 21.81 -4.40 -3.87
C LEU A 66 22.37 -5.17 -5.05
N ASP A 67 22.05 -6.45 -5.15
CA ASP A 67 22.62 -7.34 -6.15
C ASP A 67 21.52 -8.08 -6.90
N SER A 68 21.86 -8.60 -8.07
CA SER A 68 20.94 -9.40 -8.86
C SER A 68 20.73 -10.79 -8.22
N TRP A 69 19.60 -11.39 -8.50
CA TRP A 69 19.22 -12.74 -8.06
C TRP A 69 18.62 -13.51 -9.24
N PRO A 70 18.59 -14.86 -9.17
CA PRO A 70 18.16 -15.68 -10.31
C PRO A 70 16.78 -15.39 -10.86
N GLY A 71 15.82 -15.01 -9.98
CA GLY A 71 14.44 -14.70 -10.35
C GLY A 71 14.20 -13.27 -10.84
N GLN A 72 15.21 -12.41 -10.80
CA GLN A 72 15.05 -11.01 -11.19
C GLN A 72 14.54 -10.86 -12.62
N MET A 73 13.52 -10.02 -12.80
CA MET A 73 13.02 -9.60 -14.10
C MET A 73 14.16 -8.99 -14.94
N ARG A 74 14.24 -9.35 -16.21
CA ARG A 74 15.32 -8.90 -17.11
C ARG A 74 14.91 -7.74 -17.99
N THR A 75 13.62 -7.55 -18.22
CA THR A 75 13.07 -6.48 -19.06
C THR A 75 11.55 -6.43 -18.95
N LEU A 76 10.95 -5.37 -19.48
CA LEU A 76 9.53 -5.31 -19.83
C LEU A 76 9.37 -5.64 -21.32
N TYR A 77 8.36 -6.45 -21.66
CA TYR A 77 8.10 -6.83 -23.04
C TYR A 77 7.83 -5.59 -23.90
N GLY A 78 8.66 -5.41 -24.92
CA GLY A 78 8.54 -4.30 -25.86
C GLY A 78 8.94 -2.92 -25.32
N ASP A 79 9.39 -2.80 -24.05
CA ASP A 79 9.71 -1.50 -23.41
C ASP A 79 10.86 -1.61 -22.40
N HIS A 80 12.06 -1.86 -22.90
CA HIS A 80 13.25 -1.98 -22.05
C HIS A 80 13.61 -0.67 -21.34
N ASP A 81 13.39 0.47 -21.99
CA ASP A 81 13.69 1.78 -21.40
C ASP A 81 12.85 2.04 -20.15
N ARG A 82 11.59 1.65 -20.16
CA ARG A 82 10.73 1.73 -18.99
C ARG A 82 11.21 0.83 -17.85
N PHE A 83 11.74 -0.35 -18.16
CA PHE A 83 12.36 -1.22 -17.14
C PHE A 83 13.50 -0.50 -16.43
N ILE A 84 14.43 0.10 -17.19
CA ILE A 84 15.56 0.85 -16.61
C ILE A 84 15.06 2.06 -15.81
N GLN A 85 14.12 2.82 -16.36
CA GLN A 85 13.60 4.03 -15.68
C GLN A 85 12.89 3.72 -14.39
N ALA A 86 12.07 2.67 -14.36
CA ALA A 86 11.25 2.33 -13.19
C ALA A 86 12.06 1.76 -12.02
N TYR A 87 13.08 0.94 -12.32
CA TYR A 87 13.73 0.13 -11.27
C TYR A 87 15.19 0.49 -11.00
N PHE A 88 15.87 1.23 -11.90
CA PHE A 88 17.32 1.47 -11.76
C PHE A 88 17.73 2.94 -11.86
N LYS A 89 16.84 3.82 -12.34
CA LYS A 89 17.19 5.23 -12.54
C LYS A 89 17.21 6.03 -11.23
N THR A 90 16.29 5.74 -10.32
CA THR A 90 16.13 6.48 -9.05
C THR A 90 17.37 6.31 -8.17
N TYR A 91 17.86 5.08 -8.02
CA TYR A 91 19.03 4.76 -7.24
C TYR A 91 20.01 3.93 -8.09
N PRO A 92 20.98 4.60 -8.79
CA PRO A 92 21.89 3.90 -9.66
C PRO A 92 22.66 2.76 -8.96
N GLY A 93 22.76 1.61 -9.62
CA GLY A 93 23.41 0.42 -9.08
C GLY A 93 22.58 -0.41 -8.10
N LYS A 94 21.34 -0.02 -7.84
CA LYS A 94 20.40 -0.76 -6.97
C LYS A 94 19.09 -1.01 -7.70
N TYR A 95 18.45 -2.15 -7.43
CA TYR A 95 17.06 -2.36 -7.84
C TYR A 95 16.15 -1.64 -6.85
N PHE A 96 15.44 -0.62 -7.30
CA PHE A 96 14.46 0.11 -6.50
C PHE A 96 13.10 -0.57 -6.56
N THR A 97 12.60 -1.00 -5.40
CA THR A 97 11.35 -1.76 -5.33
C THR A 97 10.10 -0.90 -5.48
N GLY A 98 10.20 0.41 -5.22
CA GLY A 98 9.06 1.31 -5.11
C GLY A 98 8.26 1.14 -3.81
N ASP A 99 8.79 0.36 -2.87
CA ASP A 99 8.18 0.15 -1.55
C ASP A 99 8.97 0.86 -0.46
N GLY A 100 8.25 1.44 0.52
CA GLY A 100 8.81 1.89 1.77
C GLY A 100 9.02 0.71 2.72
N CYS A 101 10.02 0.81 3.58
CA CYS A 101 10.35 -0.24 4.50
C CYS A 101 10.96 0.29 5.80
N ARG A 102 10.59 -0.31 6.91
CA ARG A 102 11.21 -0.11 8.23
C ARG A 102 11.96 -1.36 8.66
N ARG A 103 13.13 -1.18 9.25
CA ARG A 103 13.91 -2.25 9.89
C ARG A 103 14.11 -1.93 11.36
N ASP A 104 13.89 -2.90 12.25
CA ASP A 104 14.18 -2.75 13.67
C ASP A 104 15.64 -3.09 14.05
N ALA A 105 15.95 -2.94 15.34
CA ALA A 105 17.28 -3.24 15.87
C ALA A 105 17.68 -4.73 15.77
N ASP A 106 16.70 -5.63 15.70
CA ASP A 106 16.91 -7.07 15.53
C ASP A 106 17.08 -7.47 14.05
N GLY A 107 17.00 -6.51 13.12
CA GLY A 107 17.12 -6.72 11.68
C GLY A 107 15.87 -7.29 11.00
N TYR A 108 14.69 -7.08 11.59
CA TYR A 108 13.40 -7.47 11.02
C TYR A 108 12.85 -6.35 10.13
N TYR A 109 12.20 -6.73 9.02
CA TYR A 109 11.69 -5.83 8.00
C TYR A 109 10.16 -5.75 8.01
N TRP A 110 9.61 -4.55 8.01
CA TRP A 110 8.20 -4.23 7.78
C TRP A 110 8.06 -3.43 6.50
N ILE A 111 7.21 -3.86 5.59
CA ILE A 111 6.87 -3.08 4.40
C ILE A 111 5.81 -2.06 4.79
N THR A 112 6.13 -0.77 4.63
CA THR A 112 5.27 0.34 5.07
C THR A 112 4.33 0.84 3.98
N GLY A 113 4.39 0.25 2.79
CA GLY A 113 3.54 0.55 1.65
C GLY A 113 4.32 1.02 0.43
N ARG A 114 3.60 1.42 -0.61
CA ARG A 114 4.21 1.96 -1.83
C ARG A 114 4.71 3.38 -1.60
N VAL A 115 5.86 3.70 -2.15
CA VAL A 115 6.45 5.07 -2.08
C VAL A 115 5.58 6.08 -2.84
N ASP A 116 4.92 5.64 -3.92
CA ASP A 116 3.99 6.42 -4.73
C ASP A 116 2.57 6.52 -4.15
N ASP A 117 2.25 5.71 -3.13
CA ASP A 117 0.99 5.78 -2.38
C ASP A 117 1.11 6.57 -1.06
N VAL A 118 2.22 7.24 -0.82
CA VAL A 118 2.39 8.16 0.31
C VAL A 118 1.59 9.44 0.07
N ILE A 119 0.80 9.83 1.06
CA ILE A 119 0.04 11.08 1.07
C ILE A 119 0.84 12.12 1.86
N ASN A 120 0.90 13.35 1.34
CA ASN A 120 1.53 14.47 2.04
C ASN A 120 0.43 15.41 2.60
N VAL A 121 0.06 15.18 3.84
CA VAL A 121 -0.98 15.96 4.54
C VAL A 121 -0.31 17.04 5.39
N SER A 122 -0.47 18.29 5.02
CA SER A 122 0.11 19.44 5.76
C SER A 122 1.63 19.29 6.03
N GLY A 123 2.38 18.74 5.06
CA GLY A 123 3.83 18.50 5.21
C GLY A 123 4.21 17.19 5.89
N HIS A 124 3.25 16.41 6.39
CA HIS A 124 3.52 15.10 7.00
C HIS A 124 3.32 13.99 5.96
N ARG A 125 4.36 13.19 5.77
CA ARG A 125 4.29 12.00 4.91
C ARG A 125 3.64 10.85 5.67
N MET A 126 2.59 10.29 5.08
CA MET A 126 1.80 9.22 5.68
C MET A 126 1.55 8.11 4.66
N GLY A 127 1.77 6.87 5.03
CA GLY A 127 1.42 5.71 4.22
C GLY A 127 -0.09 5.50 4.18
N THR A 128 -0.65 5.24 3.00
CA THR A 128 -2.08 4.90 2.87
C THR A 128 -2.44 3.64 3.66
N ALA A 129 -1.54 2.66 3.71
CA ALA A 129 -1.73 1.40 4.40
C ALA A 129 -2.00 1.55 5.91
N GLU A 130 -1.43 2.56 6.56
CA GLU A 130 -1.65 2.82 7.98
C GLU A 130 -3.11 3.22 8.25
N VAL A 131 -3.63 4.14 7.42
CA VAL A 131 -5.03 4.58 7.51
C VAL A 131 -6.00 3.45 7.13
N GLU A 132 -5.68 2.67 6.09
CA GLU A 132 -6.45 1.49 5.69
C GLU A 132 -6.52 0.47 6.82
N SER A 133 -5.41 0.18 7.49
CA SER A 133 -5.34 -0.76 8.63
C SER A 133 -6.20 -0.29 9.80
N ALA A 134 -6.15 1.00 10.13
CA ALA A 134 -6.99 1.57 11.18
C ALA A 134 -8.48 1.44 10.85
N LEU A 135 -8.88 1.73 9.59
CA LEU A 135 -10.26 1.60 9.14
C LEU A 135 -10.75 0.14 9.21
N VAL A 136 -9.94 -0.81 8.74
CA VAL A 136 -10.29 -2.25 8.74
C VAL A 136 -10.34 -2.83 10.16
N ALA A 137 -9.67 -2.23 11.14
CA ALA A 137 -9.78 -2.62 12.54
C ALA A 137 -11.13 -2.28 13.18
N HIS A 138 -11.97 -1.47 12.52
CA HIS A 138 -13.32 -1.15 12.98
C HIS A 138 -14.32 -2.24 12.61
N ASP A 139 -15.17 -2.68 13.56
CA ASP A 139 -16.11 -3.80 13.41
C ASP A 139 -17.12 -3.67 12.25
N ALA A 140 -17.35 -2.47 11.76
CA ALA A 140 -18.26 -2.22 10.65
C ALA A 140 -17.57 -2.31 9.28
N VAL A 141 -16.24 -2.39 9.19
CA VAL A 141 -15.48 -2.28 7.95
C VAL A 141 -14.96 -3.65 7.52
N SER A 142 -15.26 -4.02 6.29
CA SER A 142 -14.75 -5.26 5.65
C SER A 142 -13.46 -4.99 4.89
N GLU A 143 -13.42 -3.91 4.12
CA GLU A 143 -12.26 -3.50 3.32
C GLU A 143 -12.16 -1.97 3.28
N ALA A 144 -10.95 -1.47 3.16
CA ALA A 144 -10.70 -0.06 2.93
C ALA A 144 -9.58 0.13 1.91
N ALA A 145 -9.69 1.21 1.12
CA ALA A 145 -8.62 1.70 0.28
C ALA A 145 -8.52 3.20 0.41
N VAL A 146 -7.32 3.71 0.57
CA VAL A 146 -7.06 5.12 0.81
C VAL A 146 -6.19 5.70 -0.30
N VAL A 147 -6.53 6.90 -0.74
CA VAL A 147 -5.75 7.66 -1.72
C VAL A 147 -5.65 9.13 -1.30
N GLY A 148 -4.59 9.79 -1.72
CA GLY A 148 -4.49 11.24 -1.63
C GLY A 148 -5.28 11.91 -2.75
N PHE A 149 -5.85 13.08 -2.48
CA PHE A 149 -6.47 13.95 -3.48
C PHE A 149 -6.09 15.42 -3.20
N PRO A 150 -6.13 16.31 -4.21
CA PRO A 150 -5.82 17.73 -4.01
C PRO A 150 -6.72 18.36 -2.96
N HIS A 151 -6.13 19.12 -2.03
CA HIS A 151 -6.84 19.83 -0.97
C HIS A 151 -6.25 21.23 -0.79
N ASP A 152 -7.10 22.28 -0.87
CA ASP A 152 -6.67 23.69 -0.94
C ASP A 152 -5.81 24.14 0.26
N ILE A 153 -6.07 23.61 1.45
CA ILE A 153 -5.37 24.02 2.67
C ILE A 153 -4.23 23.07 3.02
N LYS A 154 -4.44 21.75 2.84
CA LYS A 154 -3.50 20.72 3.31
C LYS A 154 -2.47 20.29 2.25
N GLY A 155 -2.62 20.78 1.01
CA GLY A 155 -1.92 20.27 -0.17
C GLY A 155 -2.54 18.97 -0.66
N GLN A 156 -2.54 17.93 0.16
CA GLN A 156 -3.31 16.70 -0.08
C GLN A 156 -4.25 16.41 1.09
N GLY A 157 -5.47 15.96 0.75
CA GLY A 157 -6.43 15.39 1.68
C GLY A 157 -6.44 13.87 1.59
N ILE A 158 -7.06 13.23 2.56
CA ILE A 158 -7.21 11.78 2.66
C ILE A 158 -8.61 11.39 2.20
N TYR A 159 -8.71 10.62 1.12
CA TYR A 159 -9.95 10.05 0.61
C TYR A 159 -9.98 8.55 0.87
N ALA A 160 -10.94 8.09 1.67
CA ALA A 160 -11.10 6.69 2.02
C ALA A 160 -12.33 6.09 1.31
N TYR A 161 -12.11 4.97 0.62
CA TYR A 161 -13.17 4.10 0.11
C TYR A 161 -13.35 2.96 1.08
N VAL A 162 -14.58 2.73 1.54
CA VAL A 162 -14.88 1.76 2.59
C VAL A 162 -15.98 0.81 2.14
N THR A 163 -15.70 -0.48 2.19
CA THR A 163 -16.71 -1.53 2.04
C THR A 163 -17.12 -2.01 3.43
N LEU A 164 -18.41 -2.03 3.71
CA LEU A 164 -18.93 -2.41 5.00
C LEU A 164 -19.07 -3.93 5.15
N MET A 165 -19.05 -4.40 6.39
CA MET A 165 -19.39 -5.77 6.74
C MET A 165 -20.84 -6.07 6.39
N ALA A 166 -21.15 -7.33 6.08
CA ALA A 166 -22.52 -7.78 5.79
C ALA A 166 -23.46 -7.41 6.95
N GLY A 167 -24.61 -6.82 6.60
CA GLY A 167 -25.61 -6.38 7.56
C GLY A 167 -25.35 -5.01 8.21
N LYS A 168 -24.28 -4.30 7.81
CA LYS A 168 -24.05 -2.91 8.18
C LYS A 168 -24.52 -1.99 7.07
N GLU A 169 -25.10 -0.84 7.45
CA GLU A 169 -25.62 0.15 6.51
C GLU A 169 -24.80 1.45 6.56
N ALA A 170 -24.64 2.04 5.38
CA ALA A 170 -23.98 3.33 5.26
C ALA A 170 -24.85 4.44 5.87
N SER A 171 -24.25 5.24 6.75
CA SER A 171 -24.93 6.39 7.34
C SER A 171 -23.98 7.55 7.58
N PRO A 172 -24.48 8.79 7.70
CA PRO A 172 -23.67 9.94 8.10
C PRO A 172 -23.02 9.77 9.48
N GLU A 173 -23.72 9.07 10.40
CA GLU A 173 -23.25 8.79 11.76
C GLU A 173 -22.05 7.85 11.72
N LEU A 174 -22.15 6.74 10.99
CA LEU A 174 -21.05 5.79 10.82
C LEU A 174 -19.84 6.46 10.14
N ARG A 175 -20.07 7.37 9.18
CA ARG A 175 -18.96 8.13 8.57
C ARG A 175 -18.22 8.97 9.61
N LYS A 176 -18.93 9.68 10.48
CA LYS A 176 -18.33 10.47 11.56
C LYS A 176 -17.60 9.57 12.57
N GLU A 177 -18.18 8.43 12.91
CA GLU A 177 -17.58 7.44 13.79
C GLU A 177 -16.24 6.93 13.23
N LEU A 178 -16.18 6.55 11.96
CA LEU A 178 -14.95 6.10 11.30
C LEU A 178 -13.87 7.19 11.27
N VAL A 179 -14.23 8.45 11.02
CA VAL A 179 -13.27 9.57 11.09
C VAL A 179 -12.70 9.70 12.50
N GLN A 180 -13.54 9.64 13.55
CA GLN A 180 -13.08 9.72 14.92
C GLN A 180 -12.28 8.49 15.35
N TRP A 181 -12.62 7.31 14.82
CA TRP A 181 -11.89 6.08 15.03
C TRP A 181 -10.45 6.20 14.50
N VAL A 182 -10.25 6.59 13.25
CA VAL A 182 -8.91 6.81 12.68
C VAL A 182 -8.14 7.86 13.45
N ARG A 183 -8.82 8.97 13.84
CA ARG A 183 -8.21 10.03 14.65
C ARG A 183 -7.70 9.52 15.99
N LYS A 184 -8.42 8.59 16.62
CA LYS A 184 -8.04 7.97 17.91
C LYS A 184 -6.88 7.00 17.73
N GLU A 185 -6.92 6.18 16.70
CA GLU A 185 -5.94 5.10 16.47
C GLU A 185 -4.58 5.63 15.99
N ILE A 186 -4.56 6.65 15.13
CA ILE A 186 -3.33 7.17 14.52
C ILE A 186 -3.04 8.61 14.98
N GLY A 187 -4.05 9.47 14.96
CA GLY A 187 -3.92 10.88 15.28
C GLY A 187 -4.71 11.81 14.34
N PRO A 188 -4.79 13.10 14.70
CA PRO A 188 -5.65 14.04 13.98
C PRO A 188 -5.24 14.28 12.52
N ILE A 189 -3.97 14.16 12.19
CA ILE A 189 -3.45 14.37 10.82
C ILE A 189 -3.93 13.27 9.87
N ALA A 190 -4.14 12.05 10.39
CA ALA A 190 -4.59 10.89 9.63
C ALA A 190 -6.11 10.86 9.39
N SER A 191 -6.85 11.82 9.94
CA SER A 191 -8.32 11.84 9.80
C SER A 191 -8.74 11.97 8.35
N PRO A 192 -9.54 11.04 7.79
CA PRO A 192 -10.05 11.14 6.43
C PRO A 192 -10.87 12.42 6.22
N ASP A 193 -10.58 13.15 5.14
CA ASP A 193 -11.36 14.32 4.71
C ASP A 193 -12.66 13.90 4.01
N ALA A 194 -12.59 12.76 3.32
CA ALA A 194 -13.76 12.15 2.69
C ALA A 194 -13.77 10.65 2.92
N ILE A 195 -14.96 10.10 3.23
CA ILE A 195 -15.21 8.67 3.26
C ILE A 195 -16.36 8.38 2.29
N GLN A 196 -16.10 7.52 1.32
CA GLN A 196 -17.10 7.00 0.40
C GLN A 196 -17.38 5.54 0.72
N PHE A 197 -18.62 5.22 1.06
CA PHE A 197 -19.06 3.83 1.15
C PHE A 197 -19.26 3.25 -0.24
N ALA A 198 -18.73 2.06 -0.47
CA ALA A 198 -18.77 1.39 -1.76
C ALA A 198 -19.15 -0.08 -1.59
N PRO A 199 -19.91 -0.68 -2.53
CA PRO A 199 -20.26 -2.09 -2.47
C PRO A 199 -19.04 -2.99 -2.69
N GLY A 200 -17.98 -2.46 -3.27
CA GLY A 200 -16.70 -3.14 -3.49
C GLY A 200 -15.62 -2.17 -3.96
N LEU A 201 -14.39 -2.65 -4.03
CA LEU A 201 -13.23 -1.91 -4.51
C LEU A 201 -12.82 -2.41 -5.91
N PRO A 202 -12.31 -1.54 -6.81
CA PRO A 202 -11.83 -1.96 -8.11
C PRO A 202 -10.57 -2.80 -7.96
N LYS A 203 -10.68 -4.08 -8.28
CA LYS A 203 -9.62 -5.08 -8.14
C LYS A 203 -9.28 -5.70 -9.47
N THR A 204 -8.02 -6.06 -9.64
CA THR A 204 -7.61 -6.98 -10.71
C THR A 204 -8.17 -8.38 -10.45
N ARG A 205 -8.12 -9.25 -11.48
CA ARG A 205 -8.50 -10.66 -11.34
C ARG A 205 -7.70 -11.41 -10.27
N SER A 206 -6.50 -10.95 -9.95
CA SER A 206 -5.68 -11.48 -8.85
C SER A 206 -6.00 -10.89 -7.47
N GLY A 207 -7.02 -10.03 -7.35
CA GLY A 207 -7.46 -9.42 -6.09
C GLY A 207 -6.73 -8.15 -5.68
N LYS A 208 -5.77 -7.63 -6.48
CA LYS A 208 -5.04 -6.41 -6.18
C LYS A 208 -5.92 -5.18 -6.43
N ILE A 209 -6.03 -4.29 -5.43
CA ILE A 209 -6.77 -3.03 -5.54
C ILE A 209 -6.07 -2.09 -6.54
N MET A 210 -6.85 -1.54 -7.46
CA MET A 210 -6.37 -0.61 -8.49
C MET A 210 -6.45 0.84 -7.98
N ARG A 211 -5.55 1.22 -7.06
CA ARG A 211 -5.53 2.56 -6.44
C ARG A 211 -5.45 3.71 -7.45
N ARG A 212 -4.83 3.46 -8.61
CA ARG A 212 -4.80 4.45 -9.70
C ARG A 212 -6.20 4.91 -10.12
N ILE A 213 -7.15 3.98 -10.23
CA ILE A 213 -8.55 4.30 -10.58
C ILE A 213 -9.20 5.08 -9.44
N LEU A 214 -9.03 4.63 -8.19
CA LEU A 214 -9.57 5.30 -7.00
C LEU A 214 -9.06 6.74 -6.87
N ARG A 215 -7.76 6.97 -7.13
CA ARG A 215 -7.16 8.31 -7.10
C ARG A 215 -7.80 9.22 -8.14
N LYS A 216 -7.97 8.76 -9.38
CA LYS A 216 -8.63 9.54 -10.44
C LYS A 216 -10.07 9.90 -10.10
N ILE A 217 -10.82 8.98 -9.49
CA ILE A 217 -12.17 9.24 -9.01
C ILE A 217 -12.14 10.28 -7.88
N ALA A 218 -11.26 10.18 -6.91
CA ALA A 218 -11.12 11.15 -5.84
C ALA A 218 -10.76 12.54 -6.36
N GLU A 219 -9.92 12.64 -7.40
CA GLU A 219 -9.52 13.87 -8.08
C GLU A 219 -10.59 14.43 -9.02
N ASN A 220 -11.74 13.76 -9.18
CA ASN A 220 -12.80 14.11 -10.12
C ASN A 220 -12.36 14.08 -11.60
N ASP A 221 -11.37 13.26 -11.92
CA ASP A 221 -10.83 13.05 -13.27
C ASP A 221 -11.34 11.72 -13.85
N PHE A 222 -12.56 11.72 -14.37
CA PHE A 222 -13.20 10.52 -14.94
C PHE A 222 -12.81 10.25 -16.39
N GLY A 223 -12.21 11.22 -17.07
CA GLY A 223 -11.84 11.13 -18.49
C GLY A 223 -10.59 10.29 -18.75
N SER A 224 -9.78 10.03 -17.72
CA SER A 224 -8.48 9.38 -17.83
C SER A 224 -8.26 8.24 -16.83
N LEU A 225 -9.26 7.36 -16.65
CA LEU A 225 -9.15 6.22 -15.74
C LEU A 225 -8.08 5.19 -16.17
N GLY A 226 -7.61 5.28 -17.43
CA GLY A 226 -6.59 4.43 -18.02
C GLY A 226 -7.10 3.03 -18.30
N ASP A 227 -6.20 2.05 -18.44
CA ASP A 227 -6.56 0.67 -18.76
C ASP A 227 -7.36 0.01 -17.63
N THR A 228 -8.60 -0.36 -17.92
CA THR A 228 -9.53 -1.06 -17.02
C THR A 228 -9.74 -2.54 -17.42
N SER A 229 -9.05 -3.02 -18.46
CA SER A 229 -9.24 -4.38 -19.01
C SER A 229 -8.88 -5.50 -18.04
N THR A 230 -8.08 -5.20 -17.03
CA THR A 230 -7.65 -6.15 -15.99
C THR A 230 -8.59 -6.21 -14.79
N LEU A 231 -9.64 -5.36 -14.74
CA LEU A 231 -10.64 -5.39 -13.67
C LEU A 231 -11.38 -6.73 -13.63
N ALA A 232 -11.58 -7.23 -12.43
CA ALA A 232 -12.42 -8.40 -12.19
C ALA A 232 -13.90 -8.07 -12.41
N ASP A 233 -14.34 -6.90 -11.96
CA ASP A 233 -15.69 -6.36 -12.14
C ASP A 233 -15.63 -4.86 -12.51
N PRO A 234 -15.85 -4.50 -13.77
CA PRO A 234 -15.86 -3.11 -14.20
C PRO A 234 -17.03 -2.27 -13.64
N SER A 235 -18.15 -2.88 -13.26
CA SER A 235 -19.34 -2.17 -12.76
C SER A 235 -19.09 -1.43 -11.43
N VAL A 236 -18.12 -1.88 -10.66
CA VAL A 236 -17.69 -1.21 -9.43
C VAL A 236 -17.19 0.22 -9.70
N VAL A 237 -16.55 0.45 -10.83
CA VAL A 237 -16.05 1.78 -11.19
C VAL A 237 -17.20 2.75 -11.47
N ASP A 238 -18.25 2.29 -12.16
CA ASP A 238 -19.43 3.12 -12.45
C ASP A 238 -20.13 3.54 -11.16
N ASP A 239 -20.26 2.61 -10.19
CA ASP A 239 -20.83 2.91 -8.88
C ASP A 239 -19.98 3.94 -8.11
N LEU A 240 -18.66 3.76 -8.10
CA LEU A 240 -17.74 4.69 -7.42
C LEU A 240 -17.80 6.09 -8.02
N VAL A 241 -17.88 6.21 -9.33
CA VAL A 241 -18.01 7.50 -10.02
C VAL A 241 -19.34 8.17 -9.67
N LYS A 242 -20.45 7.41 -9.72
CA LYS A 242 -21.80 7.91 -9.46
C LYS A 242 -21.98 8.40 -8.01
N ASN A 243 -21.38 7.70 -7.06
CA ASN A 243 -21.56 7.93 -5.62
C ASN A 243 -20.34 8.64 -4.98
N ARG A 244 -19.57 9.40 -5.76
CA ARG A 244 -18.37 10.10 -5.27
C ARG A 244 -18.74 11.02 -4.09
N ALA A 245 -17.99 10.93 -2.98
CA ALA A 245 -18.19 11.82 -1.84
C ALA A 245 -17.66 13.23 -2.17
N GLY A 246 -18.50 14.26 -1.93
CA GLY A 246 -18.14 15.66 -2.20
C GLY A 246 -18.62 16.18 -3.56
N SER A 247 -19.53 15.47 -4.23
CA SER A 247 -20.30 15.98 -5.39
C SER A 247 -21.59 16.62 -4.92
#